data_a6f2903d86e5e711d941a0282afbcd84
#
_entry.id   a6f2903d86e5e711d941a0282afbcd84
#
_cell.length_a   1.000
_cell.length_b   1.000
_cell.length_c   1.000
_cell.angle_alpha   90.00
_cell.angle_beta   90.00
_cell.angle_gamma   90.00
#
_symmetry.space_group_name_H-M   'P 1'
#
loop_
_entity.id
_entity.type
_entity.pdbx_description
1 polymer ?
#
loop_
_entity_poly.entity_id
_entity_poly.type
_entity_poly.pdbx_seq_one_letter_code
_entity_poly.pdbx_strand_id
1 'polypeptide(L)'
;MDKKTRRTPEIVIIGAGFGGLAVARGLRRAKANVTLIDRQNHHLFQPLLYQVATAALSPADIAAPIRAIVRRYRNTRVLLDSVVSVDREARLVQLESGTSLPYDALVIATGARHSYFGREDWAVDAPGIKTIDDAIKVRSKILVAMERAETDRQENPVTRSQHLTFIVIGDGPTGVEMAGAIAELTRHAAGLDFRHLSPSCVRVMLVQSDTRLLAAFPLDLAEKAKASLEHLGVEVRLGNRVTNITADSVMIGDERLSAAVIVWAAGVKASPAAAWLGAEADRAGRVIVKPNMSVPGHPDIFVIGDTSSVEGAGGRPVPGVAPAAKQQGQFVARVIRATIRRRRPPRRFKYKDYGNLATIGRKRAVADFGRTKLSGFSAWFVWSTAHLFYLSDFRSRITVGTQWLWSYITFDRGARLITGLGDGMMPTTVWTDDAPKE
;
A
#
# COMPACT_ATOMS: atom_id res chain seq x y z
N MET A 1 -6.09 -49.01 -25.84
CA MET A 1 -5.42 -48.03 -24.94
C MET A 1 -6.25 -46.77 -24.92
N ASP A 2 -7.00 -46.63 -23.86
CA ASP A 2 -8.03 -45.61 -23.70
C ASP A 2 -7.37 -44.22 -23.54
N LYS A 3 -7.54 -43.36 -24.53
CA LYS A 3 -7.22 -41.92 -24.40
C LYS A 3 -8.26 -41.30 -23.49
N LYS A 4 -8.16 -41.53 -22.15
CA LYS A 4 -8.90 -40.73 -21.20
C LYS A 4 -8.69 -39.24 -21.56
N THR A 5 -9.70 -38.62 -22.07
CA THR A 5 -9.79 -37.17 -22.31
C THR A 5 -9.43 -36.45 -21.01
N ARG A 6 -8.18 -35.97 -20.91
CA ARG A 6 -7.68 -35.30 -19.70
C ARG A 6 -8.41 -34.02 -19.55
N ARG A 7 -9.17 -33.89 -18.46
CA ARG A 7 -9.72 -32.63 -17.98
C ARG A 7 -8.60 -31.58 -17.90
N THR A 8 -8.83 -30.40 -18.45
CA THR A 8 -7.94 -29.24 -18.32
C THR A 8 -7.84 -28.84 -16.84
N PRO A 9 -6.63 -28.71 -16.26
CA PRO A 9 -6.48 -28.35 -14.87
C PRO A 9 -7.05 -26.95 -14.57
N GLU A 10 -7.75 -26.83 -13.45
CA GLU A 10 -8.31 -25.58 -12.93
C GLU A 10 -7.34 -24.96 -11.92
N ILE A 11 -6.86 -23.76 -12.20
CA ILE A 11 -5.95 -23.01 -11.34
C ILE A 11 -6.69 -21.78 -10.82
N VAL A 12 -6.83 -21.68 -9.50
CA VAL A 12 -7.44 -20.51 -8.86
C VAL A 12 -6.35 -19.65 -8.23
N ILE A 13 -6.38 -18.35 -8.51
CA ILE A 13 -5.47 -17.33 -7.96
C ILE A 13 -6.32 -16.31 -7.22
N ILE A 14 -6.08 -16.16 -5.91
CA ILE A 14 -6.77 -15.19 -5.06
C ILE A 14 -5.85 -13.98 -4.85
N GLY A 15 -6.28 -12.82 -5.34
CA GLY A 15 -5.53 -11.56 -5.28
C GLY A 15 -4.77 -11.25 -6.58
N ALA A 16 -5.07 -10.10 -7.18
CA ALA A 16 -4.42 -9.57 -8.39
C ALA A 16 -3.36 -8.49 -8.07
N GLY A 17 -2.72 -8.60 -6.90
CA GLY A 17 -1.54 -7.82 -6.56
C GLY A 17 -0.30 -8.25 -7.34
N PHE A 18 0.88 -7.79 -6.90
CA PHE A 18 2.16 -8.10 -7.56
C PHE A 18 2.42 -9.60 -7.72
N GLY A 19 2.10 -10.39 -6.69
CA GLY A 19 2.29 -11.84 -6.70
C GLY A 19 1.33 -12.55 -7.64
N GLY A 20 0.03 -12.32 -7.49
CA GLY A 20 -1.00 -13.00 -8.27
C GLY A 20 -0.92 -12.70 -9.77
N LEU A 21 -0.69 -11.44 -10.15
CA LEU A 21 -0.46 -11.08 -11.56
C LEU A 21 0.81 -11.71 -12.12
N ALA A 22 1.87 -11.87 -11.31
CA ALA A 22 3.08 -12.56 -11.74
C ALA A 22 2.82 -14.05 -12.00
N VAL A 23 1.96 -14.71 -11.20
CA VAL A 23 1.49 -16.08 -11.44
C VAL A 23 0.68 -16.16 -12.73
N ALA A 24 -0.36 -15.32 -12.88
CA ALA A 24 -1.21 -15.31 -14.07
C ALA A 24 -0.38 -15.09 -15.34
N ARG A 25 0.56 -14.13 -15.32
CA ARG A 25 1.50 -13.89 -16.42
C ARG A 25 2.36 -15.11 -16.73
N GLY A 26 2.86 -15.81 -15.70
CA GLY A 26 3.67 -17.00 -15.85
C GLY A 26 2.89 -18.19 -16.42
N LEU A 27 1.58 -18.24 -16.17
CA LEU A 27 0.67 -19.31 -16.64
C LEU A 27 -0.03 -19.00 -17.98
N ARG A 28 0.11 -17.83 -18.56
CA ARG A 28 -0.64 -17.36 -19.76
C ARG A 28 -0.59 -18.27 -20.98
N ARG A 29 0.39 -19.17 -21.06
CA ARG A 29 0.58 -20.17 -22.13
C ARG A 29 0.51 -21.60 -21.60
N ALA A 30 0.08 -21.81 -20.35
CA ALA A 30 -0.11 -23.14 -19.81
C ALA A 30 -1.39 -23.78 -20.36
N LYS A 31 -1.40 -25.10 -20.50
CA LYS A 31 -2.62 -25.88 -20.81
C LYS A 31 -3.42 -26.06 -19.52
N ALA A 32 -4.03 -25.00 -19.03
CA ALA A 32 -4.82 -24.94 -17.81
C ALA A 32 -5.81 -23.77 -17.92
N ASN A 33 -6.94 -23.86 -17.25
CA ASN A 33 -7.86 -22.75 -17.02
C ASN A 33 -7.37 -22.00 -15.77
N VAL A 34 -7.26 -20.69 -15.86
CA VAL A 34 -6.82 -19.84 -14.75
C VAL A 34 -7.98 -18.92 -14.37
N THR A 35 -8.40 -18.97 -13.12
CA THR A 35 -9.38 -18.04 -12.56
C THR A 35 -8.65 -17.11 -11.60
N LEU A 36 -8.63 -15.81 -11.90
CA LEU A 36 -8.05 -14.76 -11.06
C LEU A 36 -9.19 -14.02 -10.35
N ILE A 37 -9.18 -14.04 -9.02
CA ILE A 37 -10.21 -13.44 -8.17
C ILE A 37 -9.59 -12.25 -7.45
N ASP A 38 -10.26 -11.12 -7.46
CA ASP A 38 -9.92 -9.98 -6.62
C ASP A 38 -11.18 -9.20 -6.24
N ARG A 39 -11.18 -8.65 -5.04
CA ARG A 39 -12.26 -7.77 -4.55
C ARG A 39 -12.26 -6.38 -5.19
N GLN A 40 -11.15 -6.02 -5.85
CA GLN A 40 -10.99 -4.78 -6.61
C GLN A 40 -10.90 -5.10 -8.11
N ASN A 41 -11.41 -4.22 -8.95
CA ASN A 41 -11.32 -4.38 -10.40
C ASN A 41 -9.96 -3.96 -10.99
N HIS A 42 -9.04 -3.46 -10.15
CA HIS A 42 -7.77 -2.87 -10.56
C HIS A 42 -6.58 -3.40 -9.77
N HIS A 43 -5.44 -3.43 -10.43
CA HIS A 43 -4.14 -3.59 -9.80
C HIS A 43 -3.60 -2.23 -9.39
N LEU A 44 -3.17 -2.10 -8.15
CA LEU A 44 -2.64 -0.88 -7.56
C LEU A 44 -1.13 -0.95 -7.41
N PHE A 45 -0.42 0.07 -7.90
CA PHE A 45 1.00 0.24 -7.63
C PHE A 45 1.20 0.97 -6.29
N GLN A 46 1.09 0.20 -5.20
CA GLN A 46 1.11 0.71 -3.82
C GLN A 46 2.30 1.62 -3.45
N PRO A 47 3.52 1.43 -3.98
CA PRO A 47 4.64 2.31 -3.62
C PRO A 47 4.42 3.80 -3.92
N LEU A 48 3.50 4.15 -4.81
CA LEU A 48 3.15 5.55 -5.13
C LEU A 48 1.83 6.01 -4.52
N LEU A 49 1.21 5.20 -3.65
CA LEU A 49 -0.11 5.51 -3.09
C LEU A 49 -0.09 6.75 -2.19
N TYR A 50 1.03 7.00 -1.48
CA TYR A 50 1.19 8.23 -0.70
C TYR A 50 1.13 9.50 -1.57
N GLN A 51 1.53 9.43 -2.85
CA GLN A 51 1.43 10.56 -3.78
C GLN A 51 -0.02 10.85 -4.19
N VAL A 52 -0.88 9.85 -4.21
CA VAL A 52 -2.33 10.06 -4.36
C VAL A 52 -2.91 10.71 -3.11
N ALA A 53 -2.52 10.22 -1.93
CA ALA A 53 -2.96 10.78 -0.65
C ALA A 53 -2.48 12.23 -0.42
N THR A 54 -1.45 12.67 -1.12
CA THR A 54 -0.90 14.03 -1.03
C THR A 54 -1.07 14.84 -2.33
N ALA A 55 -2.07 14.46 -3.14
CA ALA A 55 -2.48 15.16 -4.36
C ALA A 55 -1.38 15.37 -5.44
N ALA A 56 -0.29 14.60 -5.38
CA ALA A 56 0.76 14.65 -6.40
C ALA A 56 0.44 13.81 -7.64
N LEU A 57 -0.37 12.75 -7.48
CA LEU A 57 -0.83 11.87 -8.56
C LEU A 57 -2.33 11.61 -8.46
N SER A 58 -2.95 11.32 -9.60
CA SER A 58 -4.32 10.82 -9.67
C SER A 58 -4.35 9.30 -9.38
N PRO A 59 -5.44 8.75 -8.82
CA PRO A 59 -5.62 7.30 -8.68
C PRO A 59 -5.38 6.52 -9.96
N ALA A 60 -5.84 7.04 -11.10
CA ALA A 60 -5.71 6.39 -12.40
C ALA A 60 -4.26 6.32 -12.93
N ASP A 61 -3.33 7.09 -12.36
CA ASP A 61 -1.92 7.08 -12.77
C ASP A 61 -1.17 5.87 -12.24
N ILE A 62 -1.62 5.34 -11.09
CA ILE A 62 -0.98 4.23 -10.37
C ILE A 62 -1.83 2.96 -10.32
N ALA A 63 -3.03 2.98 -10.89
CA ALA A 63 -3.92 1.84 -10.93
C ALA A 63 -4.27 1.47 -12.38
N ALA A 64 -4.33 0.15 -12.65
CA ALA A 64 -4.68 -0.36 -13.96
C ALA A 64 -5.76 -1.45 -13.86
N PRO A 65 -6.83 -1.42 -14.70
CA PRO A 65 -7.86 -2.45 -14.66
C PRO A 65 -7.26 -3.85 -14.88
N ILE A 66 -7.57 -4.79 -13.98
CA ILE A 66 -7.04 -6.17 -14.04
C ILE A 66 -7.35 -6.82 -15.39
N ARG A 67 -8.58 -6.64 -15.88
CA ARG A 67 -8.99 -7.20 -17.19
C ARG A 67 -8.17 -6.65 -18.34
N ALA A 68 -7.75 -5.39 -18.29
CA ALA A 68 -6.88 -4.79 -19.30
C ALA A 68 -5.47 -5.41 -19.27
N ILE A 69 -4.94 -5.67 -18.07
CA ILE A 69 -3.62 -6.30 -17.89
C ILE A 69 -3.61 -7.71 -18.46
N VAL A 70 -4.66 -8.51 -18.19
CA VAL A 70 -4.70 -9.93 -18.59
C VAL A 70 -5.42 -10.17 -19.92
N ARG A 71 -5.90 -9.17 -20.63
CA ARG A 71 -6.73 -9.30 -21.85
C ARG A 71 -6.13 -10.23 -22.93
N ARG A 72 -4.81 -10.33 -22.98
CA ARG A 72 -4.09 -11.19 -23.94
C ARG A 72 -3.82 -12.62 -23.41
N TYR A 73 -4.27 -12.94 -22.17
CA TYR A 73 -4.07 -14.26 -21.57
C TYR A 73 -5.33 -15.12 -21.83
N ARG A 74 -5.35 -15.81 -22.97
CA ARG A 74 -6.54 -16.53 -23.46
C ARG A 74 -7.09 -17.59 -22.50
N ASN A 75 -6.27 -18.08 -21.59
CA ASN A 75 -6.63 -19.10 -20.60
C ASN A 75 -6.97 -18.50 -19.23
N THR A 76 -7.09 -17.18 -19.11
CA THR A 76 -7.31 -16.51 -17.82
C THR A 76 -8.62 -15.75 -17.84
N ARG A 77 -9.52 -16.07 -16.91
CA ARG A 77 -10.71 -15.27 -16.60
C ARG A 77 -10.53 -14.54 -15.29
N VAL A 78 -11.22 -13.42 -15.13
CA VAL A 78 -11.18 -12.57 -13.92
C VAL A 78 -12.56 -12.56 -13.28
N LEU A 79 -12.63 -12.77 -11.98
CA LEU A 79 -13.82 -12.58 -11.17
C LEU A 79 -13.59 -11.42 -10.19
N LEU A 80 -14.54 -10.49 -10.14
CA LEU A 80 -14.61 -9.43 -9.16
C LEU A 80 -15.47 -9.95 -8.01
N ASP A 81 -14.81 -10.46 -6.96
CA ASP A 81 -15.50 -11.09 -5.83
C ASP A 81 -14.56 -11.20 -4.62
N SER A 82 -15.12 -11.45 -3.44
CA SER A 82 -14.39 -11.72 -2.22
C SER A 82 -14.37 -13.21 -1.91
N VAL A 83 -13.24 -13.72 -1.43
CA VAL A 83 -13.14 -15.09 -0.91
C VAL A 83 -13.47 -15.09 0.58
N VAL A 84 -14.37 -15.95 0.99
CA VAL A 84 -14.80 -16.11 2.39
C VAL A 84 -14.17 -17.31 3.07
N SER A 85 -13.93 -18.42 2.32
CA SER A 85 -13.29 -19.61 2.88
C SER A 85 -12.66 -20.49 1.80
N VAL A 86 -11.86 -21.47 2.23
CA VAL A 86 -11.24 -22.49 1.38
C VAL A 86 -11.45 -23.86 2.03
N ASP A 87 -12.16 -24.73 1.34
CA ASP A 87 -12.25 -26.15 1.68
C ASP A 87 -11.10 -26.89 1.03
N ARG A 88 -10.13 -27.34 1.82
CA ARG A 88 -8.93 -28.03 1.36
C ARG A 88 -9.20 -29.47 0.93
N GLU A 89 -10.17 -30.13 1.58
CA GLU A 89 -10.51 -31.52 1.33
C GLU A 89 -11.36 -31.66 0.07
N ALA A 90 -12.41 -30.87 -0.05
CA ALA A 90 -13.23 -30.79 -1.25
C ALA A 90 -12.54 -30.05 -2.40
N ARG A 91 -11.44 -29.32 -2.13
CA ARG A 91 -10.73 -28.46 -3.08
C ARG A 91 -11.62 -27.40 -3.70
N LEU A 92 -12.32 -26.66 -2.86
CA LEU A 92 -13.25 -25.60 -3.24
C LEU A 92 -12.83 -24.26 -2.61
N VAL A 93 -12.94 -23.22 -3.39
CA VAL A 93 -12.86 -21.82 -2.91
C VAL A 93 -14.28 -21.28 -2.88
N GLN A 94 -14.72 -20.80 -1.71
CA GLN A 94 -16.04 -20.20 -1.51
C GLN A 94 -15.97 -18.68 -1.68
N LEU A 95 -16.83 -18.13 -2.51
CA LEU A 95 -16.95 -16.71 -2.77
C LEU A 95 -18.13 -16.09 -2.00
N GLU A 96 -18.05 -14.79 -1.74
CA GLU A 96 -19.10 -14.02 -1.07
C GLU A 96 -20.41 -14.03 -1.86
N SER A 97 -20.33 -14.10 -3.21
CA SER A 97 -21.51 -14.29 -4.08
C SER A 97 -22.22 -15.64 -3.94
N GLY A 98 -21.72 -16.54 -3.10
CA GLY A 98 -22.23 -17.90 -2.97
C GLY A 98 -21.65 -18.90 -4.01
N THR A 99 -20.82 -18.45 -4.93
CA THR A 99 -20.19 -19.31 -5.94
C THR A 99 -19.06 -20.14 -5.32
N SER A 100 -19.03 -21.43 -5.63
CA SER A 100 -17.95 -22.35 -5.26
C SER A 100 -17.09 -22.70 -6.47
N LEU A 101 -15.79 -22.55 -6.35
CA LEU A 101 -14.84 -22.77 -7.45
C LEU A 101 -13.90 -23.95 -7.13
N PRO A 102 -13.95 -25.03 -7.93
CA PRO A 102 -13.02 -26.13 -7.78
C PRO A 102 -11.62 -25.74 -8.27
N TYR A 103 -10.58 -26.32 -7.65
CA TYR A 103 -9.19 -26.12 -8.08
C TYR A 103 -8.39 -27.43 -8.09
N ASP A 104 -7.46 -27.51 -9.04
CA ASP A 104 -6.37 -28.51 -9.06
C ASP A 104 -5.08 -27.91 -8.46
N ALA A 105 -4.93 -26.57 -8.52
CA ALA A 105 -3.95 -25.82 -7.75
C ALA A 105 -4.50 -24.47 -7.34
N LEU A 106 -4.22 -24.05 -6.10
CA LEU A 106 -4.65 -22.81 -5.51
C LEU A 106 -3.44 -21.93 -5.19
N VAL A 107 -3.53 -20.65 -5.54
CA VAL A 107 -2.52 -19.63 -5.16
C VAL A 107 -3.19 -18.50 -4.39
N ILE A 108 -2.76 -18.31 -3.15
CA ILE A 108 -3.24 -17.22 -2.29
C ILE A 108 -2.20 -16.10 -2.29
N ALA A 109 -2.56 -14.93 -2.83
CA ALA A 109 -1.73 -13.76 -3.02
C ALA A 109 -2.42 -12.47 -2.52
N THR A 110 -3.15 -12.59 -1.42
CA THR A 110 -4.09 -11.59 -0.89
C THR A 110 -3.43 -10.43 -0.14
N GLY A 111 -2.11 -10.46 0.02
CA GLY A 111 -1.33 -9.37 0.59
C GLY A 111 -1.58 -9.15 2.08
N ALA A 112 -1.37 -7.92 2.52
CA ALA A 112 -1.53 -7.50 3.91
C ALA A 112 -2.57 -6.40 4.05
N ARG A 113 -3.11 -6.24 5.26
CA ARG A 113 -4.02 -5.17 5.70
C ARG A 113 -3.39 -4.38 6.84
N HIS A 114 -3.97 -3.26 7.22
CA HIS A 114 -3.52 -2.50 8.40
C HIS A 114 -3.63 -3.34 9.67
N SER A 115 -2.72 -3.12 10.57
CA SER A 115 -2.75 -3.63 11.94
C SER A 115 -2.72 -2.46 12.90
N TYR A 116 -3.71 -2.38 13.75
CA TYR A 116 -3.78 -1.39 14.83
C TYR A 116 -3.40 -2.01 16.19
N PHE A 117 -2.73 -3.18 16.16
CA PHE A 117 -2.23 -3.88 17.35
C PHE A 117 -3.31 -4.14 18.43
N GLY A 118 -4.50 -4.52 17.99
CA GLY A 118 -5.65 -4.79 18.87
C GLY A 118 -6.56 -3.58 19.11
N ARG A 119 -6.22 -2.40 18.58
CA ARG A 119 -7.03 -1.19 18.64
C ARG A 119 -7.66 -0.88 17.28
N GLU A 120 -8.46 -1.83 16.79
CA GLU A 120 -9.10 -1.70 15.47
C GLU A 120 -10.11 -0.54 15.42
N ASP A 121 -10.57 -0.05 16.57
CA ASP A 121 -11.36 1.18 16.77
C ASP A 121 -10.66 2.42 16.21
N TRP A 122 -9.34 2.49 16.24
CA TRP A 122 -8.56 3.61 15.70
C TRP A 122 -8.63 3.77 14.18
N ALA A 123 -9.07 2.73 13.45
CA ALA A 123 -9.15 2.77 11.98
C ALA A 123 -10.10 3.86 11.44
N VAL A 124 -11.11 4.26 12.22
CA VAL A 124 -12.07 5.30 11.85
C VAL A 124 -11.39 6.67 11.84
N ASP A 125 -10.61 6.96 12.89
CA ASP A 125 -10.01 8.27 13.14
C ASP A 125 -8.64 8.41 12.47
N ALA A 126 -7.83 7.36 12.50
CA ALA A 126 -6.51 7.31 11.89
C ALA A 126 -6.47 6.31 10.72
N PRO A 127 -6.99 6.68 9.54
CA PRO A 127 -6.95 5.80 8.37
C PRO A 127 -5.50 5.47 8.00
N GLY A 128 -5.28 4.22 7.60
CA GLY A 128 -4.02 3.84 6.97
C GLY A 128 -4.02 4.13 5.46
N ILE A 129 -2.98 3.66 4.74
CA ILE A 129 -2.84 3.83 3.30
C ILE A 129 -2.50 2.49 2.64
N LYS A 130 -3.53 1.77 2.19
CA LYS A 130 -3.40 0.49 1.47
C LYS A 130 -4.23 0.42 0.20
N THR A 131 -5.32 1.18 0.13
CA THR A 131 -6.25 1.22 -1.00
C THR A 131 -6.33 2.63 -1.58
N ILE A 132 -6.90 2.75 -2.78
CA ILE A 132 -7.18 4.06 -3.40
C ILE A 132 -8.15 4.85 -2.51
N ASP A 133 -9.16 4.19 -1.96
CA ASP A 133 -10.16 4.83 -1.11
C ASP A 133 -9.52 5.40 0.16
N ASP A 134 -8.58 4.67 0.78
CA ASP A 134 -7.79 5.18 1.90
C ASP A 134 -7.03 6.48 1.52
N ALA A 135 -6.35 6.45 0.37
CA ALA A 135 -5.56 7.58 -0.09
C ALA A 135 -6.44 8.81 -0.42
N ILE A 136 -7.61 8.61 -1.04
CA ILE A 136 -8.59 9.66 -1.32
C ILE A 136 -9.14 10.23 0.00
N LYS A 137 -9.48 9.37 0.96
CA LYS A 137 -9.96 9.80 2.29
C LYS A 137 -8.93 10.66 3.01
N VAL A 138 -7.66 10.24 3.03
CA VAL A 138 -6.57 11.02 3.63
C VAL A 138 -6.38 12.35 2.91
N ARG A 139 -6.36 12.35 1.56
CA ARG A 139 -6.25 13.56 0.75
C ARG A 139 -7.36 14.55 1.06
N SER A 140 -8.60 14.07 1.06
CA SER A 140 -9.76 14.94 1.35
C SER A 140 -9.72 15.51 2.77
N LYS A 141 -9.32 14.70 3.78
CA LYS A 141 -9.12 15.19 5.15
C LYS A 141 -8.08 16.30 5.22
N ILE A 142 -6.92 16.15 4.53
CA ILE A 142 -5.85 17.16 4.51
C ILE A 142 -6.36 18.46 3.88
N LEU A 143 -7.00 18.38 2.72
CA LEU A 143 -7.48 19.56 2.01
C LEU A 143 -8.61 20.28 2.77
N VAL A 144 -9.59 19.53 3.30
CA VAL A 144 -10.67 20.11 4.14
C VAL A 144 -10.12 20.79 5.39
N ALA A 145 -9.10 20.23 6.01
CA ALA A 145 -8.47 20.85 7.18
C ALA A 145 -7.86 22.22 6.83
N MET A 146 -7.24 22.34 5.66
CA MET A 146 -6.70 23.62 5.16
C MET A 146 -7.82 24.63 4.82
N GLU A 147 -8.92 24.20 4.18
CA GLU A 147 -10.07 25.05 3.89
C GLU A 147 -10.71 25.60 5.18
N ARG A 148 -10.86 24.73 6.19
CA ARG A 148 -11.35 25.15 7.52
C ARG A 148 -10.44 26.19 8.15
N ALA A 149 -9.13 25.96 8.14
CA ALA A 149 -8.16 26.91 8.70
C ALA A 149 -8.15 28.25 7.97
N GLU A 150 -8.49 28.32 6.67
CA GLU A 150 -8.65 29.56 5.91
C GLU A 150 -9.94 30.30 6.29
N THR A 151 -11.03 29.55 6.52
CA THR A 151 -12.36 30.08 6.82
C THR A 151 -12.45 30.63 8.26
N ASP A 152 -11.81 29.91 9.20
CA ASP A 152 -11.89 30.18 10.65
C ASP A 152 -11.01 31.41 11.07
N ARG A 153 -11.24 32.55 10.42
CA ARG A 153 -10.46 33.76 10.66
C ARG A 153 -10.71 34.42 12.03
N GLN A 154 -11.92 34.25 12.53
CA GLN A 154 -12.39 34.93 13.77
C GLN A 154 -12.29 34.01 14.98
N GLU A 155 -11.95 32.72 14.79
CA GLU A 155 -11.81 31.77 15.88
C GLU A 155 -10.45 31.92 16.60
N ASN A 156 -10.43 31.36 17.81
CA ASN A 156 -9.26 31.32 18.67
C ASN A 156 -8.03 30.78 17.91
N PRO A 157 -6.85 31.39 17.99
CA PRO A 157 -5.60 30.93 17.39
C PRO A 157 -5.29 29.46 17.68
N VAL A 158 -5.77 28.91 18.79
CA VAL A 158 -5.64 27.51 19.19
C VAL A 158 -6.40 26.60 18.23
N THR A 159 -7.67 26.89 17.91
CA THR A 159 -8.51 26.11 17.00
C THR A 159 -7.91 26.08 15.59
N ARG A 160 -7.44 27.21 15.10
CA ARG A 160 -6.77 27.35 13.82
C ARG A 160 -5.47 26.51 13.75
N SER A 161 -4.68 26.51 14.83
CA SER A 161 -3.48 25.69 14.93
C SER A 161 -3.81 24.19 14.89
N GLN A 162 -4.94 23.76 15.46
CA GLN A 162 -5.41 22.38 15.41
C GLN A 162 -5.73 21.94 13.98
N HIS A 163 -6.41 22.80 13.17
CA HIS A 163 -6.71 22.52 11.77
C HIS A 163 -5.46 22.38 10.89
N LEU A 164 -4.33 22.95 11.29
CA LEU A 164 -3.06 22.89 10.56
C LEU A 164 -2.05 21.90 11.16
N THR A 165 -2.50 21.02 12.07
CA THR A 165 -1.67 19.97 12.67
C THR A 165 -2.00 18.61 12.04
N PHE A 166 -0.96 17.97 11.50
CA PHE A 166 -1.01 16.67 10.82
C PHE A 166 -0.08 15.68 11.51
N ILE A 167 -0.58 14.52 11.91
CA ILE A 167 0.22 13.51 12.62
C ILE A 167 0.28 12.23 11.78
N VAL A 168 1.49 11.75 11.52
CA VAL A 168 1.76 10.45 10.90
C VAL A 168 2.36 9.53 11.95
N ILE A 169 1.80 8.34 12.12
CA ILE A 169 2.23 7.36 13.10
C ILE A 169 2.90 6.19 12.37
N GLY A 170 4.19 5.97 12.63
CA GLY A 170 4.98 4.88 12.03
C GLY A 170 6.22 5.36 11.28
N ASP A 171 7.32 4.63 11.40
CA ASP A 171 8.68 4.97 10.98
C ASP A 171 9.15 4.27 9.69
N GLY A 172 8.33 3.38 9.14
CA GLY A 172 8.65 2.69 7.90
C GLY A 172 8.69 3.64 6.69
N PRO A 173 9.09 3.14 5.50
CA PRO A 173 9.10 3.95 4.28
C PRO A 173 7.80 4.72 4.04
N THR A 174 6.64 4.08 4.25
CA THR A 174 5.32 4.73 4.07
C THR A 174 5.13 5.93 5.01
N GLY A 175 5.50 5.82 6.29
CA GLY A 175 5.38 6.93 7.24
C GLY A 175 6.29 8.10 6.90
N VAL A 176 7.54 7.81 6.56
CA VAL A 176 8.54 8.81 6.14
C VAL A 176 8.11 9.53 4.86
N GLU A 177 7.67 8.78 3.85
CA GLU A 177 7.18 9.31 2.57
C GLU A 177 5.93 10.18 2.76
N MET A 178 4.99 9.72 3.61
CA MET A 178 3.78 10.48 3.93
C MET A 178 4.09 11.79 4.66
N ALA A 179 4.90 11.74 5.71
CA ALA A 179 5.20 12.92 6.51
C ALA A 179 5.90 13.99 5.66
N GLY A 180 6.89 13.60 4.85
CA GLY A 180 7.56 14.50 3.92
C GLY A 180 6.61 15.08 2.86
N ALA A 181 5.75 14.23 2.27
CA ALA A 181 4.82 14.66 1.24
C ALA A 181 3.68 15.55 1.77
N ILE A 182 3.19 15.32 3.01
CA ILE A 182 2.24 16.21 3.69
C ILE A 182 2.88 17.56 3.96
N ALA A 183 4.11 17.59 4.50
CA ALA A 183 4.82 18.85 4.77
C ALA A 183 5.03 19.68 3.50
N GLU A 184 5.41 19.05 2.40
CA GLU A 184 5.55 19.74 1.11
C GLU A 184 4.21 20.25 0.56
N LEU A 185 3.15 19.42 0.59
CA LEU A 185 1.83 19.81 0.11
C LEU A 185 1.29 21.01 0.90
N THR A 186 1.20 20.88 2.22
CA THR A 186 0.50 21.85 3.08
C THR A 186 1.23 23.16 3.18
N ARG A 187 2.57 23.15 3.26
CA ARG A 187 3.38 24.38 3.31
C ARG A 187 3.37 25.10 1.97
N HIS A 188 3.44 24.36 0.86
CA HIS A 188 3.38 24.98 -0.46
C HIS A 188 2.01 25.59 -0.72
N ALA A 189 0.92 24.85 -0.45
CA ALA A 189 -0.43 25.33 -0.62
C ALA A 189 -0.73 26.53 0.30
N ALA A 190 -0.33 26.48 1.58
CA ALA A 190 -0.50 27.60 2.51
C ALA A 190 0.20 28.88 2.05
N GLY A 191 1.29 28.77 1.29
CA GLY A 191 2.02 29.94 0.79
C GLY A 191 1.48 30.52 -0.52
N LEU A 192 0.76 29.74 -1.32
CA LEU A 192 0.38 30.13 -2.68
C LEU A 192 -1.12 30.12 -2.95
N ASP A 193 -1.84 29.13 -2.41
CA ASP A 193 -3.25 28.94 -2.73
C ASP A 193 -4.17 29.63 -1.72
N PHE A 194 -3.74 29.72 -0.46
CA PHE A 194 -4.50 30.30 0.64
C PHE A 194 -3.98 31.69 0.98
N ARG A 195 -4.88 32.63 1.20
CA ARG A 195 -4.51 34.03 1.43
C ARG A 195 -4.19 34.35 2.89
N HIS A 196 -4.73 33.56 3.80
CA HIS A 196 -4.65 33.80 5.24
C HIS A 196 -3.86 32.72 5.99
N LEU A 197 -3.37 31.70 5.28
CA LEU A 197 -2.49 30.71 5.84
C LEU A 197 -1.04 31.08 5.59
N SER A 198 -0.19 30.85 6.59
CA SER A 198 1.25 30.95 6.46
C SER A 198 1.87 29.55 6.52
N PRO A 199 2.89 29.25 5.72
CA PRO A 199 3.65 27.99 5.84
C PRO A 199 4.17 27.70 7.26
N SER A 200 4.44 28.76 8.05
CA SER A 200 4.90 28.65 9.44
C SER A 200 3.82 28.17 10.43
N CYS A 201 2.54 28.29 10.06
CA CYS A 201 1.44 27.81 10.89
C CYS A 201 1.20 26.30 10.74
N VAL A 202 1.76 25.68 9.70
CA VAL A 202 1.59 24.25 9.42
C VAL A 202 2.53 23.43 10.29
N ARG A 203 1.98 22.48 11.04
CA ARG A 203 2.69 21.55 11.88
C ARG A 203 2.50 20.13 11.39
N VAL A 204 3.59 19.46 11.04
CA VAL A 204 3.58 18.04 10.63
C VAL A 204 4.47 17.27 11.59
N MET A 205 3.95 16.18 12.15
CA MET A 205 4.65 15.35 13.12
C MET A 205 4.72 13.91 12.62
N LEU A 206 5.88 13.28 12.78
CA LEU A 206 6.07 11.84 12.62
C LEU A 206 6.38 11.23 13.98
N VAL A 207 5.49 10.36 14.44
CA VAL A 207 5.56 9.75 15.78
C VAL A 207 5.86 8.26 15.66
N GLN A 208 6.83 7.80 16.45
CA GLN A 208 7.25 6.40 16.45
C GLN A 208 7.68 5.93 17.84
N SER A 209 7.30 4.71 18.19
CA SER A 209 7.69 4.09 19.47
C SER A 209 9.15 3.64 19.52
N ASP A 210 9.76 3.34 18.37
CA ASP A 210 11.17 2.98 18.29
C ASP A 210 12.09 4.19 18.36
N THR A 211 13.36 3.97 18.68
CA THR A 211 14.36 5.03 18.87
C THR A 211 14.98 5.54 17.56
N ARG A 212 14.61 4.95 16.41
CA ARG A 212 15.11 5.37 15.08
C ARG A 212 14.07 5.20 13.99
N LEU A 213 14.21 5.96 12.91
CA LEU A 213 13.45 5.78 11.69
C LEU A 213 14.03 4.64 10.83
N LEU A 214 13.20 4.12 9.92
CA LEU A 214 13.62 3.21 8.86
C LEU A 214 14.47 2.05 9.38
N ALA A 215 13.95 1.28 10.34
CA ALA A 215 14.66 0.21 11.03
C ALA A 215 15.34 -0.81 10.07
N ALA A 216 14.82 -0.98 8.85
CA ALA A 216 15.39 -1.85 7.82
C ALA A 216 16.61 -1.24 7.09
N PHE A 217 16.92 0.04 7.30
CA PHE A 217 18.07 0.71 6.68
C PHE A 217 19.24 0.80 7.65
N PRO A 218 20.49 0.94 7.15
CA PRO A 218 21.63 1.29 7.97
C PRO A 218 21.43 2.61 8.74
N LEU A 219 22.04 2.73 9.93
CA LEU A 219 21.84 3.86 10.84
C LEU A 219 22.17 5.21 10.18
N ASP A 220 23.27 5.27 9.44
CA ASP A 220 23.72 6.47 8.72
C ASP A 220 22.68 6.98 7.71
N LEU A 221 21.95 6.08 7.04
CA LEU A 221 20.85 6.45 6.13
C LEU A 221 19.58 6.85 6.87
N ALA A 222 19.29 6.20 8.00
CA ALA A 222 18.17 6.56 8.84
C ALA A 222 18.32 7.97 9.45
N GLU A 223 19.52 8.33 9.89
CA GLU A 223 19.85 9.68 10.38
C GLU A 223 19.73 10.74 9.28
N LYS A 224 20.20 10.45 8.06
CA LYS A 224 20.02 11.34 6.91
C LYS A 224 18.56 11.52 6.52
N ALA A 225 17.75 10.47 6.65
CA ALA A 225 16.31 10.56 6.43
C ALA A 225 15.64 11.45 7.48
N LYS A 226 15.98 11.28 8.77
CA LYS A 226 15.52 12.12 9.86
C LYS A 226 15.87 13.59 9.63
N ALA A 227 17.14 13.89 9.40
CA ALA A 227 17.61 15.25 9.12
C ALA A 227 16.90 15.87 7.89
N SER A 228 16.60 15.06 6.86
CA SER A 228 15.85 15.54 5.69
C SER A 228 14.40 15.88 6.01
N LEU A 229 13.72 15.10 6.86
CA LEU A 229 12.37 15.40 7.36
C LEU A 229 12.37 16.68 8.21
N GLU A 230 13.31 16.80 9.14
CA GLU A 230 13.44 17.98 10.00
C GLU A 230 13.71 19.26 9.19
N HIS A 231 14.53 19.15 8.12
CA HIS A 231 14.74 20.25 7.18
C HIS A 231 13.46 20.65 6.40
N LEU A 232 12.55 19.68 6.13
CA LEU A 232 11.22 19.97 5.59
C LEU A 232 10.28 20.56 6.68
N GLY A 233 10.74 20.66 7.91
CA GLY A 233 9.99 21.16 9.08
C GLY A 233 9.05 20.11 9.68
N VAL A 234 9.28 18.83 9.46
CA VAL A 234 8.56 17.76 10.15
C VAL A 234 9.16 17.59 11.56
N GLU A 235 8.33 17.62 12.59
CA GLU A 235 8.73 17.19 13.94
C GLU A 235 8.84 15.68 13.98
N VAL A 236 10.04 15.15 14.22
CA VAL A 236 10.26 13.70 14.36
C VAL A 236 10.34 13.36 15.85
N ARG A 237 9.34 12.62 16.35
CA ARG A 237 9.25 12.15 17.73
C ARG A 237 9.51 10.66 17.81
N LEU A 238 10.70 10.27 18.22
CA LEU A 238 11.14 8.87 18.41
C LEU A 238 11.07 8.47 19.88
N GLY A 239 10.92 7.17 20.15
CA GLY A 239 10.76 6.65 21.50
C GLY A 239 9.41 6.98 22.14
N ASN A 240 8.44 7.42 21.37
CA ASN A 240 7.16 7.90 21.82
C ASN A 240 6.02 6.99 21.33
N ARG A 241 5.42 6.27 22.25
CA ARG A 241 4.32 5.36 21.93
C ARG A 241 2.98 6.10 21.99
N VAL A 242 2.20 5.97 20.92
CA VAL A 242 0.81 6.39 20.91
C VAL A 242 -0.01 5.43 21.78
N THR A 243 -0.74 5.97 22.74
CA THR A 243 -1.55 5.21 23.70
C THR A 243 -3.05 5.30 23.44
N ASN A 244 -3.50 6.38 22.80
CA ASN A 244 -4.88 6.54 22.37
C ASN A 244 -5.01 7.46 21.16
N ILE A 245 -6.06 7.25 20.35
CA ILE A 245 -6.41 8.07 19.19
C ILE A 245 -7.90 8.37 19.26
N THR A 246 -8.24 9.62 18.98
CA THR A 246 -9.63 10.10 18.81
C THR A 246 -9.73 10.85 17.47
N ALA A 247 -10.92 11.31 17.12
CA ALA A 247 -11.17 12.02 15.85
C ALA A 247 -10.30 13.29 15.69
N ASP A 248 -9.88 13.91 16.78
CA ASP A 248 -9.23 15.23 16.85
C ASP A 248 -7.91 15.22 17.61
N SER A 249 -7.46 14.09 18.15
CA SER A 249 -6.24 14.07 18.98
C SER A 249 -5.56 12.71 19.06
N VAL A 250 -4.28 12.77 19.44
CA VAL A 250 -3.45 11.62 19.74
C VAL A 250 -2.87 11.76 21.15
N MET A 251 -2.91 10.71 21.95
CA MET A 251 -2.21 10.62 23.24
C MET A 251 -0.85 9.97 23.05
N ILE A 252 0.19 10.65 23.51
CA ILE A 252 1.57 10.14 23.54
C ILE A 252 2.05 10.17 24.99
N GLY A 253 2.06 9.01 25.64
CA GLY A 253 2.18 8.99 27.10
C GLY A 253 1.02 9.75 27.72
N ASP A 254 1.31 10.79 28.50
CA ASP A 254 0.34 11.68 29.14
C ASP A 254 0.06 12.97 28.32
N GLU A 255 0.80 13.21 27.24
CA GLU A 255 0.63 14.39 26.38
C GLU A 255 -0.50 14.19 25.39
N ARG A 256 -1.51 15.07 25.41
CA ARG A 256 -2.56 15.15 24.38
C ARG A 256 -2.16 16.13 23.30
N LEU A 257 -2.09 15.66 22.07
CA LEU A 257 -1.82 16.46 20.88
C LEU A 257 -3.05 16.53 19.99
N SER A 258 -3.61 17.71 19.82
CA SER A 258 -4.72 17.92 18.89
C SER A 258 -4.20 17.91 17.45
N ALA A 259 -4.95 17.27 16.54
CA ALA A 259 -4.63 17.18 15.13
C ALA A 259 -5.89 17.10 14.27
N ALA A 260 -5.91 17.79 13.13
CA ALA A 260 -6.98 17.66 12.15
C ALA A 260 -6.92 16.37 11.37
N VAL A 261 -5.72 15.85 11.14
CA VAL A 261 -5.51 14.61 10.37
C VAL A 261 -4.49 13.72 11.05
N ILE A 262 -4.89 12.49 11.28
CA ILE A 262 -4.03 11.43 11.82
C ILE A 262 -3.96 10.33 10.77
N VAL A 263 -2.73 9.91 10.41
CA VAL A 263 -2.48 8.86 9.41
C VAL A 263 -1.74 7.70 10.06
N TRP A 264 -2.27 6.48 9.92
CA TRP A 264 -1.67 5.27 10.45
C TRP A 264 -0.74 4.60 9.43
N ALA A 265 0.53 4.53 9.73
CA ALA A 265 1.57 3.85 8.94
C ALA A 265 2.41 2.85 9.77
N ALA A 266 1.99 2.53 11.01
CA ALA A 266 2.82 1.84 12.00
C ALA A 266 2.78 0.31 11.92
N GLY A 267 1.88 -0.29 11.17
CA GLY A 267 1.82 -1.75 11.14
C GLY A 267 0.93 -2.36 10.07
N VAL A 268 1.31 -3.56 9.68
CA VAL A 268 0.54 -4.39 8.75
C VAL A 268 0.43 -5.82 9.29
N LYS A 269 -0.68 -6.47 9.03
CA LYS A 269 -0.91 -7.90 9.29
C LYS A 269 -1.35 -8.60 8.00
N ALA A 270 -1.02 -9.87 7.86
CA ALA A 270 -1.44 -10.65 6.71
C ALA A 270 -2.98 -10.73 6.59
N SER A 271 -3.44 -11.02 5.39
CA SER A 271 -4.85 -11.37 5.13
C SER A 271 -5.24 -12.63 5.92
N PRO A 272 -6.56 -12.95 6.06
CA PRO A 272 -7.01 -14.09 6.86
C PRO A 272 -6.73 -15.47 6.24
N ALA A 273 -5.78 -15.59 5.30
CA ALA A 273 -5.45 -16.82 4.60
C ALA A 273 -5.08 -17.99 5.53
N ALA A 274 -4.41 -17.72 6.66
CA ALA A 274 -4.11 -18.75 7.64
C ALA A 274 -5.38 -19.35 8.25
N ALA A 275 -6.36 -18.52 8.56
CA ALA A 275 -7.67 -18.98 9.07
C ALA A 275 -8.45 -19.76 8.01
N TRP A 276 -8.48 -19.29 6.75
CA TRP A 276 -9.14 -20.01 5.64
C TRP A 276 -8.56 -21.41 5.42
N LEU A 277 -7.24 -21.53 5.65
CA LEU A 277 -6.52 -22.79 5.44
C LEU A 277 -6.40 -23.64 6.70
N GLY A 278 -6.77 -23.15 7.89
CA GLY A 278 -6.40 -23.79 9.14
C GLY A 278 -4.89 -24.10 9.20
N ALA A 279 -4.07 -23.19 8.70
CA ALA A 279 -2.63 -23.36 8.56
C ALA A 279 -1.86 -22.59 9.65
N GLU A 280 -0.68 -23.07 9.98
CA GLU A 280 0.22 -22.39 10.92
C GLU A 280 0.63 -21.02 10.38
N ALA A 281 0.67 -20.02 11.29
CA ALA A 281 1.02 -18.65 10.96
C ALA A 281 2.06 -18.08 11.93
N ASP A 282 2.83 -17.11 11.47
CA ASP A 282 3.71 -16.33 12.30
C ASP A 282 2.95 -15.22 13.08
N ARG A 283 3.68 -14.44 13.89
CA ARG A 283 3.11 -13.35 14.71
C ARG A 283 2.40 -12.26 13.88
N ALA A 284 2.77 -12.09 12.61
CA ALA A 284 2.12 -11.16 11.69
C ALA A 284 0.93 -11.78 10.94
N GLY A 285 0.54 -13.02 11.27
CA GLY A 285 -0.54 -13.76 10.63
C GLY A 285 -0.17 -14.34 9.25
N ARG A 286 1.12 -14.33 8.88
CA ARG A 286 1.58 -14.86 7.60
C ARG A 286 1.64 -16.39 7.65
N VAL A 287 1.07 -17.06 6.65
CA VAL A 287 1.09 -18.51 6.52
C VAL A 287 2.52 -19.00 6.40
N ILE A 288 2.94 -19.91 7.28
CA ILE A 288 4.25 -20.57 7.21
C ILE A 288 4.23 -21.57 6.06
N VAL A 289 5.09 -21.37 5.06
CA VAL A 289 5.14 -22.18 3.85
C VAL A 289 6.47 -22.92 3.71
N LYS A 290 6.43 -24.05 2.97
CA LYS A 290 7.64 -24.79 2.60
C LYS A 290 8.54 -23.96 1.68
N PRO A 291 9.83 -24.34 1.50
CA PRO A 291 10.74 -23.66 0.59
C PRO A 291 10.26 -23.56 -0.87
N ASN A 292 9.34 -24.41 -1.29
CA ASN A 292 8.69 -24.38 -2.61
C ASN A 292 7.40 -23.55 -2.63
N MET A 293 7.13 -22.77 -1.57
CA MET A 293 5.96 -21.89 -1.37
C MET A 293 4.64 -22.66 -1.16
N SER A 294 4.63 -24.00 -1.05
CA SER A 294 3.41 -24.74 -0.74
C SER A 294 3.13 -24.77 0.76
N VAL A 295 1.86 -24.91 1.12
CA VAL A 295 1.41 -25.13 2.50
C VAL A 295 1.85 -26.52 2.95
N PRO A 296 2.33 -26.71 4.20
CA PRO A 296 2.62 -28.04 4.75
C PRO A 296 1.40 -28.97 4.65
N GLY A 297 1.61 -30.20 4.14
CA GLY A 297 0.52 -31.16 3.89
C GLY A 297 -0.24 -30.97 2.57
N HIS A 298 -0.19 -29.77 1.96
CA HIS A 298 -0.97 -29.44 0.75
C HIS A 298 -0.05 -28.96 -0.39
N PRO A 299 0.50 -29.88 -1.22
CA PRO A 299 1.46 -29.54 -2.28
C PRO A 299 0.84 -28.78 -3.46
N ASP A 300 -0.47 -28.70 -3.53
CA ASP A 300 -1.31 -28.01 -4.51
C ASP A 300 -1.78 -26.63 -4.08
N ILE A 301 -1.55 -26.23 -2.79
CA ILE A 301 -1.90 -24.91 -2.26
C ILE A 301 -0.62 -24.11 -2.02
N PHE A 302 -0.53 -22.94 -2.64
CA PHE A 302 0.62 -22.04 -2.54
C PHE A 302 0.19 -20.71 -1.92
N VAL A 303 1.02 -20.15 -1.03
CA VAL A 303 0.80 -18.81 -0.46
C VAL A 303 2.01 -17.95 -0.75
N ILE A 304 1.79 -16.72 -1.25
CA ILE A 304 2.85 -15.83 -1.74
C ILE A 304 2.61 -14.37 -1.34
N GLY A 305 3.65 -13.56 -1.43
CA GLY A 305 3.61 -12.13 -1.06
C GLY A 305 3.55 -11.92 0.44
N ASP A 306 2.97 -10.80 0.86
CA ASP A 306 2.87 -10.39 2.26
C ASP A 306 2.00 -11.33 3.10
N THR A 307 1.30 -12.26 2.47
CA THR A 307 0.48 -13.30 3.11
C THR A 307 1.32 -14.49 3.57
N SER A 308 2.54 -14.67 3.04
CA SER A 308 3.40 -15.84 3.29
C SER A 308 4.61 -15.51 4.15
N SER A 309 5.00 -16.48 4.97
CA SER A 309 6.28 -16.51 5.69
C SER A 309 7.11 -17.66 5.16
N VAL A 310 8.19 -17.33 4.43
CA VAL A 310 9.17 -18.29 3.91
C VAL A 310 10.56 -17.90 4.35
N GLU A 311 11.36 -18.89 4.75
CA GLU A 311 12.74 -18.67 5.14
C GLU A 311 13.60 -18.21 3.95
N GLY A 312 14.29 -17.09 4.14
CA GLY A 312 15.23 -16.52 3.19
C GLY A 312 16.68 -16.85 3.53
N ALA A 313 17.59 -16.00 3.05
CA ALA A 313 19.01 -16.10 3.39
C ALA A 313 19.27 -15.79 4.88
N GLY A 314 20.13 -16.60 5.52
CA GLY A 314 20.52 -16.41 6.93
C GLY A 314 19.39 -16.69 7.93
N GLY A 315 18.39 -17.53 7.57
CA GLY A 315 17.31 -17.92 8.47
C GLY A 315 16.25 -16.85 8.72
N ARG A 316 16.40 -15.65 8.15
CA ARG A 316 15.39 -14.58 8.27
C ARG A 316 14.26 -14.77 7.25
N PRO A 317 13.02 -14.45 7.62
CA PRO A 317 11.92 -14.50 6.66
C PRO A 317 12.13 -13.49 5.50
N VAL A 318 11.71 -13.89 4.31
CA VAL A 318 11.67 -12.98 3.15
C VAL A 318 10.78 -11.78 3.47
N PRO A 319 11.22 -10.55 3.18
CA PRO A 319 10.44 -9.34 3.49
C PRO A 319 9.15 -9.25 2.66
N GLY A 320 8.11 -8.66 3.26
CA GLY A 320 6.84 -8.36 2.60
C GLY A 320 6.96 -7.12 1.71
N VAL A 321 7.59 -7.28 0.55
CA VAL A 321 7.80 -6.20 -0.43
C VAL A 321 7.40 -6.63 -1.84
N ALA A 322 7.01 -5.67 -2.68
CA ALA A 322 6.55 -5.94 -4.04
C ALA A 322 7.52 -6.78 -4.90
N PRO A 323 8.86 -6.54 -4.87
CA PRO A 323 9.82 -7.40 -5.57
C PRO A 323 9.81 -8.85 -5.11
N ALA A 324 9.65 -9.10 -3.80
CA ALA A 324 9.58 -10.46 -3.26
C ALA A 324 8.29 -11.17 -3.73
N ALA A 325 7.14 -10.51 -3.59
CA ALA A 325 5.85 -11.04 -4.05
C ALA A 325 5.89 -11.40 -5.55
N LYS A 326 6.47 -10.53 -6.39
CA LYS A 326 6.63 -10.77 -7.83
C LYS A 326 7.53 -11.98 -8.12
N GLN A 327 8.68 -12.11 -7.44
CA GLN A 327 9.60 -13.23 -7.60
C GLN A 327 8.97 -14.54 -7.13
N GLN A 328 8.25 -14.54 -6.00
CA GLN A 328 7.50 -15.69 -5.49
C GLN A 328 6.43 -16.13 -6.50
N GLY A 329 5.66 -15.18 -7.04
CA GLY A 329 4.65 -15.48 -8.07
C GLY A 329 5.26 -16.10 -9.33
N GLN A 330 6.39 -15.57 -9.81
CA GLN A 330 7.13 -16.16 -10.93
C GLN A 330 7.65 -17.58 -10.63
N PHE A 331 8.09 -17.82 -9.40
CA PHE A 331 8.55 -19.13 -8.97
C PHE A 331 7.40 -20.13 -8.91
N VAL A 332 6.26 -19.79 -8.27
CA VAL A 332 5.08 -20.66 -8.17
C VAL A 332 4.52 -20.99 -9.56
N ALA A 333 4.48 -20.02 -10.47
CA ALA A 333 4.08 -20.27 -11.85
C ALA A 333 4.99 -21.31 -12.54
N ARG A 334 6.30 -21.33 -12.25
CA ARG A 334 7.21 -22.38 -12.76
C ARG A 334 6.93 -23.73 -12.13
N VAL A 335 6.64 -23.78 -10.83
CA VAL A 335 6.25 -25.01 -10.11
C VAL A 335 4.99 -25.59 -10.75
N ILE A 336 3.91 -24.82 -10.85
CA ILE A 336 2.62 -25.26 -11.42
C ILE A 336 2.80 -25.72 -12.88
N ARG A 337 3.53 -24.98 -13.71
CA ARG A 337 3.80 -25.38 -15.11
C ARG A 337 4.58 -26.68 -15.21
N ALA A 338 5.54 -26.93 -14.31
CA ALA A 338 6.28 -28.18 -14.29
C ALA A 338 5.36 -29.35 -13.92
N THR A 339 4.49 -29.18 -12.93
CA THR A 339 3.48 -30.17 -12.52
C THR A 339 2.52 -30.50 -13.67
N ILE A 340 1.94 -29.48 -14.34
CA ILE A 340 1.05 -29.68 -15.50
C ILE A 340 1.76 -30.47 -16.61
N ARG A 341 3.05 -30.20 -16.83
CA ARG A 341 3.87 -30.87 -17.85
C ARG A 341 4.48 -32.20 -17.38
N ARG A 342 4.17 -32.64 -16.16
CA ARG A 342 4.78 -33.83 -15.52
C ARG A 342 6.30 -33.81 -15.50
N ARG A 343 6.88 -32.62 -15.36
CA ARG A 343 8.32 -32.42 -15.17
C ARG A 343 8.61 -32.17 -13.70
N ARG A 344 9.86 -32.43 -13.28
CA ARG A 344 10.31 -32.15 -11.92
C ARG A 344 10.20 -30.64 -11.60
N PRO A 345 9.40 -30.23 -10.61
CA PRO A 345 9.25 -28.82 -10.25
C PRO A 345 10.47 -28.29 -9.51
N PRO A 346 10.73 -26.97 -9.55
CA PRO A 346 11.71 -26.32 -8.69
C PRO A 346 11.39 -26.55 -7.21
N ARG A 347 12.41 -26.88 -6.41
CA ARG A 347 12.21 -27.30 -5.01
C ARG A 347 12.29 -26.18 -4.00
N ARG A 348 13.05 -25.10 -4.28
CA ARG A 348 13.32 -24.03 -3.32
C ARG A 348 13.28 -22.67 -4.01
N PHE A 349 12.52 -21.75 -3.42
CA PHE A 349 12.53 -20.33 -3.74
C PHE A 349 13.82 -19.70 -3.19
N LYS A 350 14.41 -18.80 -3.98
CA LYS A 350 15.54 -17.96 -3.55
C LYS A 350 15.18 -16.52 -3.86
N TYR A 351 15.09 -15.70 -2.83
CA TYR A 351 14.87 -14.27 -2.98
C TYR A 351 16.15 -13.57 -3.43
N LYS A 352 16.05 -12.77 -4.48
CA LYS A 352 17.08 -11.83 -4.88
C LYS A 352 16.70 -10.46 -4.34
N ASP A 353 17.43 -10.01 -3.35
CA ASP A 353 17.26 -8.68 -2.78
C ASP A 353 17.76 -7.62 -3.76
N TYR A 354 16.95 -6.59 -4.00
CA TYR A 354 17.29 -5.43 -4.83
C TYR A 354 17.59 -4.19 -3.99
N GLY A 355 17.66 -4.33 -2.67
CA GLY A 355 17.88 -3.26 -1.72
C GLY A 355 16.59 -2.52 -1.32
N ASN A 356 16.79 -1.53 -0.46
CA ASN A 356 15.74 -0.70 0.10
C ASN A 356 15.82 0.72 -0.43
N LEU A 357 14.67 1.32 -0.73
CA LEU A 357 14.52 2.67 -1.23
C LEU A 357 13.44 3.39 -0.45
N ALA A 358 13.67 4.63 -0.03
CA ALA A 358 12.65 5.51 0.57
C ALA A 358 12.90 6.96 0.15
N THR A 359 11.86 7.66 -0.28
CA THR A 359 11.94 9.10 -0.57
C THR A 359 11.51 9.92 0.64
N ILE A 360 12.07 11.13 0.80
CA ILE A 360 11.79 12.00 1.95
C ILE A 360 11.22 13.35 1.46
N GLY A 361 10.80 13.42 0.24
CA GLY A 361 10.34 14.63 -0.42
C GLY A 361 11.04 14.85 -1.74
N ARG A 362 10.94 16.06 -2.28
CA ARG A 362 11.50 16.38 -3.60
C ARG A 362 13.03 16.36 -3.57
N LYS A 363 13.61 15.63 -4.55
CA LYS A 363 15.06 15.54 -4.76
C LYS A 363 15.84 14.96 -3.56
N ARG A 364 15.16 14.32 -2.58
CA ARG A 364 15.77 13.69 -1.42
C ARG A 364 15.23 12.29 -1.21
N ALA A 365 16.11 11.32 -1.12
CA ALA A 365 15.80 9.92 -0.83
C ALA A 365 16.99 9.27 -0.14
N VAL A 366 16.79 8.07 0.36
CA VAL A 366 17.84 7.16 0.81
C VAL A 366 17.69 5.83 0.09
N ALA A 367 18.81 5.22 -0.24
CA ALA A 367 18.89 3.94 -0.93
C ALA A 367 19.99 3.08 -0.34
N ASP A 368 19.65 1.82 -0.04
CA ASP A 368 20.58 0.82 0.46
C ASP A 368 20.58 -0.40 -0.48
N PHE A 369 21.71 -0.63 -1.14
CA PHE A 369 21.93 -1.80 -2.00
C PHE A 369 22.93 -2.79 -1.37
N GLY A 370 23.06 -2.74 -0.05
CA GLY A 370 24.01 -3.53 0.72
C GLY A 370 25.43 -2.97 0.65
N ARG A 371 26.13 -3.12 -0.48
CA ARG A 371 27.49 -2.58 -0.67
C ARG A 371 27.51 -1.09 -1.01
N THR A 372 26.47 -0.59 -1.66
CA THR A 372 26.36 0.80 -2.10
C THR A 372 25.20 1.48 -1.38
N LYS A 373 25.51 2.58 -0.70
CA LYS A 373 24.53 3.43 -0.03
C LYS A 373 24.47 4.78 -0.75
N LEU A 374 23.27 5.25 -1.05
CA LEU A 374 23.05 6.56 -1.67
C LEU A 374 22.12 7.40 -0.81
N SER A 375 22.27 8.72 -0.86
CA SER A 375 21.38 9.66 -0.21
C SER A 375 21.23 10.94 -1.04
N GLY A 376 20.21 11.74 -0.77
CA GLY A 376 19.97 13.01 -1.46
C GLY A 376 19.48 12.79 -2.91
N PHE A 377 19.98 13.64 -3.84
CA PHE A 377 19.53 13.65 -5.23
C PHE A 377 19.84 12.34 -5.99
N SER A 378 21.02 11.75 -5.79
CA SER A 378 21.38 10.50 -6.45
C SER A 378 20.47 9.34 -6.06
N ALA A 379 20.15 9.21 -4.77
CA ALA A 379 19.18 8.21 -4.30
C ALA A 379 17.78 8.48 -4.85
N TRP A 380 17.38 9.75 -4.91
CA TRP A 380 16.10 10.16 -5.47
C TRP A 380 15.99 9.84 -6.97
N PHE A 381 17.02 10.07 -7.75
CA PHE A 381 17.05 9.73 -9.18
C PHE A 381 16.90 8.22 -9.41
N VAL A 382 17.63 7.42 -8.62
CA VAL A 382 17.51 5.95 -8.66
C VAL A 382 16.11 5.51 -8.23
N TRP A 383 15.58 6.08 -7.16
CA TRP A 383 14.22 5.81 -6.67
C TRP A 383 13.18 6.10 -7.76
N SER A 384 13.25 7.28 -8.39
CA SER A 384 12.31 7.70 -9.44
C SER A 384 12.36 6.77 -10.65
N THR A 385 13.57 6.45 -11.13
CA THR A 385 13.76 5.54 -12.27
C THR A 385 13.25 4.13 -11.97
N ALA A 386 13.54 3.60 -10.78
CA ALA A 386 13.06 2.28 -10.38
C ALA A 386 11.52 2.24 -10.32
N HIS A 387 10.89 3.25 -9.72
CA HIS A 387 9.43 3.28 -9.59
C HIS A 387 8.72 3.42 -10.94
N LEU A 388 9.23 4.27 -11.84
CA LEU A 388 8.73 4.35 -13.22
C LEU A 388 8.86 3.02 -13.97
N PHE A 389 9.99 2.34 -13.82
CA PHE A 389 10.22 1.06 -14.49
C PHE A 389 9.25 -0.04 -14.01
N TYR A 390 8.93 -0.06 -12.71
CA TYR A 390 8.06 -1.07 -12.11
C TYR A 390 6.57 -0.80 -12.28
N LEU A 391 6.13 0.39 -12.72
CA LEU A 391 4.73 0.67 -13.05
C LEU A 391 4.18 -0.33 -14.07
N SER A 392 2.92 -0.69 -13.90
CA SER A 392 2.30 -1.86 -14.54
C SER A 392 2.17 -1.75 -16.04
N ASP A 393 1.92 -0.55 -16.58
CA ASP A 393 1.75 -0.31 -18.01
C ASP A 393 2.56 0.88 -18.53
N PHE A 394 2.66 0.97 -19.86
CA PHE A 394 3.46 2.00 -20.52
C PHE A 394 2.83 3.39 -20.38
N ARG A 395 1.49 3.47 -20.42
CA ARG A 395 0.75 4.72 -20.25
C ARG A 395 1.04 5.34 -18.89
N SER A 396 0.88 4.58 -17.80
CA SER A 396 1.18 5.05 -16.45
C SER A 396 2.63 5.54 -16.29
N ARG A 397 3.60 4.89 -16.96
CA ARG A 397 5.00 5.34 -16.94
C ARG A 397 5.19 6.73 -17.55
N ILE A 398 4.57 6.98 -18.71
CA ILE A 398 4.64 8.28 -19.38
C ILE A 398 3.92 9.32 -18.54
N THR A 399 2.68 9.05 -18.12
CA THR A 399 1.86 10.00 -17.36
C THR A 399 2.54 10.39 -16.04
N VAL A 400 2.98 9.41 -15.25
CA VAL A 400 3.69 9.69 -13.98
C VAL A 400 5.00 10.42 -14.23
N GLY A 401 5.77 10.00 -15.26
CA GLY A 401 7.03 10.67 -15.61
C GLY A 401 6.85 12.13 -16.01
N THR A 402 5.85 12.44 -16.84
CA THR A 402 5.53 13.81 -17.25
C THR A 402 4.96 14.65 -16.11
N GLN A 403 4.09 14.07 -15.26
CA GLN A 403 3.58 14.76 -14.08
C GLN A 403 4.69 15.07 -13.08
N TRP A 404 5.61 14.13 -12.84
CA TRP A 404 6.77 14.40 -12.00
C TRP A 404 7.63 15.52 -12.57
N LEU A 405 7.98 15.46 -13.87
CA LEU A 405 8.75 16.52 -14.52
C LEU A 405 8.06 17.88 -14.35
N TRP A 406 6.76 17.95 -14.65
CA TRP A 406 5.98 19.17 -14.47
C TRP A 406 5.98 19.66 -13.03
N SER A 407 5.67 18.80 -12.07
CA SER A 407 5.64 19.17 -10.65
C SER A 407 7.02 19.58 -10.12
N TYR A 408 8.12 19.04 -10.70
CA TYR A 408 9.47 19.46 -10.31
C TYR A 408 9.87 20.83 -10.86
N ILE A 409 9.27 21.27 -11.94
CA ILE A 409 9.51 22.62 -12.51
C ILE A 409 8.59 23.64 -11.86
N THR A 410 7.29 23.35 -11.79
CA THR A 410 6.25 24.32 -11.39
C THR A 410 5.86 24.26 -9.92
N PHE A 411 6.20 23.19 -9.18
CA PHE A 411 5.67 22.85 -7.85
C PHE A 411 4.17 22.54 -7.83
N ASP A 412 3.48 22.64 -8.95
CA ASP A 412 2.04 22.42 -9.02
C ASP A 412 1.65 20.94 -8.81
N ARG A 413 0.59 20.72 -8.02
CA ARG A 413 0.00 19.41 -7.74
C ARG A 413 -1.44 19.43 -8.23
N GLY A 414 -1.66 18.98 -9.47
CA GLY A 414 -2.95 19.09 -10.14
C GLY A 414 -4.10 18.25 -9.55
N ALA A 415 -3.84 17.33 -8.60
CA ALA A 415 -4.86 16.45 -8.04
C ALA A 415 -5.43 16.95 -6.68
N ARG A 416 -5.37 18.24 -6.40
CA ARG A 416 -5.92 18.87 -5.17
C ARG A 416 -7.44 18.98 -5.20
N LEU A 417 -8.11 17.86 -5.38
CA LEU A 417 -9.57 17.79 -5.43
C LEU A 417 -10.10 17.13 -4.16
N ILE A 418 -11.08 17.77 -3.54
CA ILE A 418 -11.85 17.22 -2.42
C ILE A 418 -12.95 16.35 -3.02
N THR A 419 -12.85 15.03 -2.86
CA THR A 419 -13.80 14.06 -3.41
C THR A 419 -13.99 12.91 -2.42
N GLY A 420 -15.14 12.21 -2.50
CA GLY A 420 -15.39 11.02 -1.67
C GLY A 420 -15.64 11.34 -0.20
N LEU A 421 -16.10 12.54 0.11
CA LEU A 421 -16.57 12.90 1.43
C LEU A 421 -17.92 12.23 1.66
N GLY A 422 -18.00 11.35 2.68
CA GLY A 422 -19.29 10.88 3.19
C GLY A 422 -20.07 12.03 3.84
N ASP A 423 -21.38 11.85 3.99
CA ASP A 423 -22.26 12.81 4.66
C ASP A 423 -21.69 13.22 6.02
N GLY A 424 -21.44 14.52 6.22
CA GLY A 424 -20.96 15.11 7.47
C GLY A 424 -19.55 15.76 7.45
N MET A 425 -18.81 15.65 6.35
CA MET A 425 -17.48 16.29 6.25
C MET A 425 -17.48 17.69 5.60
N MET A 426 -18.53 18.06 4.88
CA MET A 426 -18.78 19.43 4.40
C MET A 426 -19.89 20.09 5.26
N PRO A 427 -19.83 21.39 5.48
CA PRO A 427 -21.01 22.12 5.94
C PRO A 427 -22.10 21.86 4.87
N THR A 428 -23.17 21.18 5.24
CA THR A 428 -24.35 21.07 4.41
C THR A 428 -25.03 22.45 4.35
N THR A 429 -24.57 23.30 3.47
CA THR A 429 -25.42 24.34 2.93
C THR A 429 -26.41 23.61 2.04
N VAL A 430 -27.49 23.15 2.62
CA VAL A 430 -28.71 22.85 1.89
C VAL A 430 -29.13 24.18 1.30
N TRP A 431 -28.94 24.33 0.00
CA TRP A 431 -29.61 25.40 -0.75
C TRP A 431 -31.10 25.05 -0.65
N THR A 432 -31.77 25.60 0.36
CA THR A 432 -33.22 25.62 0.35
C THR A 432 -33.63 26.63 -0.72
N ASP A 433 -34.41 26.19 -1.67
CA ASP A 433 -35.06 27.04 -2.69
C ASP A 433 -36.11 28.01 -2.09
N ASP A 434 -36.05 28.28 -0.80
CA ASP A 434 -36.88 29.28 -0.15
C ASP A 434 -36.27 30.67 -0.37
N ALA A 435 -36.56 31.26 -1.54
CA ALA A 435 -36.50 32.69 -1.70
C ALA A 435 -37.48 33.32 -0.72
N PRO A 436 -37.10 34.37 0.03
CA PRO A 436 -38.05 35.08 0.88
C PRO A 436 -39.16 35.61 -0.03
N LYS A 437 -40.36 35.14 0.18
CA LYS A 437 -41.56 35.76 -0.38
C LYS A 437 -41.71 37.12 0.34
N GLU A 438 -41.55 38.18 -0.41
CA GLU A 438 -41.96 39.53 -0.02
C GLU A 438 -43.47 39.61 0.25
#